data_87e23f0ddc28fb6c47ab44631c15e1a8
#
_entry.id   87e23f0ddc28fb6c47ab44631c15e1a8
#
_cell.length_a   1.000
_cell.length_b   1.000
_cell.length_c   1.000
_cell.angle_alpha   90.00
_cell.angle_beta   90.00
_cell.angle_gamma   90.00
#
_symmetry.space_group_name_H-M   'P 1'
#
loop_
_entity.id
_entity.type
_entity.pdbx_description
1 polymer ?
#
loop_
_entity_poly.entity_id
_entity_poly.type
_entity_poly.pdbx_seq_one_letter_code
_entity_poly.pdbx_strand_id
1 'polypeptide(L)'
;MPEPVLQSIPARLLSHTPLRSIVLALFLATPLAIAASPQNPPATLDSELFEVTVPQLESLYTSHAVTVTQVVEWHLARIRRFNPIYRAVQTVERKEALQQAATLDRQLASGHLPAWPARGLLWGVPIVTKANTSIADQITTDGWRGYMLPGHELLAPRDSTLVARLRAAGAVFLGITNMPDFAASDTNRSSAYGRTGNAYDVRFSPGGSSGGTVTAVTSNYAVLGNGTDTGNSIRMPSATSSVVGYFPTRGLVSIAGIAPLDWLLDNTGPIARNVTDAAIALSAMTGMTAADPAPKADPLDPRTADAAQKAQPGLYTQYLRPGALRGKRFGVPAFILLGSGIPFQGIPAVVPEKSAAEEEQDAVLPLRDSTRKAFLAALDGLRAAGATIVFDDSILPPTFARIVSRAGTMPYVAEGTDQFLKLFGPAQYHSVADYKRATGQPLPDTIVNPTLERKDEPKQSQMQIETDPAAQANYFRPRQLALDQYDATLDRLHLDGYVYPATQMPPPDETMPQSYAHTGGISGTISEGPHSDTSWVNILGVPAIVVPGGFYPNGLPFGLEISARRWRDGDLLGWAFAYEQVTHHRHPPTLVQQGLLPNMP
;
A
#
# COMPACT_ATOMS: atom_id res chain seq x y z
N MET A 1 2.23 -12.42 73.56
CA MET A 1 2.39 -12.09 74.99
C MET A 1 3.79 -11.52 75.19
N PRO A 2 3.99 -10.44 75.93
CA PRO A 2 3.06 -9.35 76.23
C PRO A 2 3.66 -7.97 75.86
N GLU A 3 2.80 -7.02 75.64
CA GLU A 3 2.96 -5.62 76.03
C GLU A 3 3.23 -5.48 77.52
N PRO A 4 3.64 -4.34 78.10
CA PRO A 4 2.83 -3.12 78.13
C PRO A 4 3.60 -1.77 78.23
N VAL A 5 2.95 -0.69 78.00
CA VAL A 5 2.23 0.31 78.84
C VAL A 5 2.95 1.63 79.12
N LEU A 6 2.42 2.72 78.58
CA LEU A 6 1.93 4.01 79.11
C LEU A 6 2.64 4.71 80.32
N GLN A 7 2.82 6.03 80.20
CA GLN A 7 2.28 7.10 81.07
C GLN A 7 2.96 8.44 80.77
N SER A 8 2.33 9.47 80.34
CA SER A 8 1.39 10.48 80.88
C SER A 8 2.05 11.65 81.65
N ILE A 9 1.98 12.86 81.08
CA ILE A 9 1.58 14.22 81.51
C ILE A 9 1.91 14.65 82.99
N PRO A 10 2.19 15.96 83.40
CA PRO A 10 1.33 17.11 83.07
C PRO A 10 1.97 18.51 82.98
N ALA A 11 1.08 19.47 82.68
CA ALA A 11 1.22 20.90 82.57
C ALA A 11 1.43 21.69 83.90
N ARG A 12 1.89 22.93 83.81
CA ARG A 12 1.40 24.15 84.53
C ARG A 12 1.99 25.42 84.01
N LEU A 13 1.16 26.28 83.52
CA LEU A 13 0.86 27.69 83.72
C LEU A 13 1.83 28.54 84.60
N LEU A 14 2.17 29.74 84.10
CA LEU A 14 1.85 31.02 84.79
C LEU A 14 2.31 32.24 83.98
N SER A 15 1.37 33.11 83.79
CA SER A 15 1.21 34.50 83.44
C SER A 15 2.36 35.48 83.79
N HIS A 16 2.57 36.49 82.91
CA HIS A 16 2.44 37.95 83.14
C HIS A 16 2.83 38.79 81.95
N THR A 17 1.95 39.71 81.59
CA THR A 17 2.15 40.89 80.67
C THR A 17 2.61 42.09 81.53
N PRO A 18 2.94 43.33 80.97
CA PRO A 18 3.23 43.74 79.61
C PRO A 18 4.46 44.72 79.52
N LEU A 19 4.96 45.05 78.31
CA LEU A 19 5.46 46.42 78.06
C LEU A 19 5.54 46.65 76.51
N ARG A 20 5.01 47.78 76.11
CA ARG A 20 4.99 48.27 74.75
C ARG A 20 6.40 48.65 74.27
N SER A 21 6.77 48.22 73.07
CA SER A 21 7.78 48.93 72.25
C SER A 21 7.43 48.75 70.79
N ILE A 22 7.24 49.87 70.12
CA ILE A 22 7.02 50.02 68.70
C ILE A 22 8.33 49.69 67.98
N VAL A 23 8.33 48.66 67.12
CA VAL A 23 9.39 48.40 66.16
C VAL A 23 8.78 48.35 64.77
N LEU A 24 9.25 49.26 63.94
CA LEU A 24 8.95 49.45 62.54
C LEU A 24 9.40 48.19 61.78
N ALA A 25 8.47 47.36 61.26
CA ALA A 25 8.81 46.21 60.48
C ALA A 25 8.88 46.61 58.97
N LEU A 26 10.11 46.62 58.44
CA LEU A 26 10.34 46.62 57.00
C LEU A 26 9.83 45.29 56.42
N PHE A 27 8.79 45.35 55.59
CA PHE A 27 8.39 44.21 54.75
C PHE A 27 9.39 44.03 53.62
N LEU A 28 10.30 43.09 53.74
CA LEU A 28 11.03 42.50 52.62
C LEU A 28 10.10 41.52 51.95
N ALA A 29 9.54 41.91 50.76
CA ALA A 29 8.81 41.02 49.88
C ALA A 29 9.81 40.03 49.26
N THR A 30 9.87 38.82 49.73
CA THR A 30 10.50 37.71 49.02
C THR A 30 9.60 37.29 47.84
N PRO A 31 10.11 37.28 46.63
CA PRO A 31 9.32 36.74 45.52
C PRO A 31 9.10 35.25 45.76
N LEU A 32 7.82 34.83 45.81
CA LEU A 32 7.44 33.41 45.69
C LEU A 32 7.99 32.93 44.35
N ALA A 33 9.03 32.11 44.37
CA ALA A 33 9.43 31.33 43.22
C ALA A 33 8.27 30.35 42.91
N ILE A 34 7.51 30.68 41.88
CA ILE A 34 6.60 29.70 41.27
C ILE A 34 7.51 28.59 40.77
N ALA A 35 7.48 27.45 41.43
CA ALA A 35 8.15 26.25 40.94
C ALA A 35 7.55 25.94 39.56
N ALA A 36 8.33 26.16 38.50
CA ALA A 36 8.00 25.71 37.19
C ALA A 36 7.75 24.19 37.26
N SER A 37 6.57 23.77 36.83
CA SER A 37 6.29 22.34 36.62
C SER A 37 7.44 21.74 35.83
N PRO A 38 7.88 20.50 36.12
CA PRO A 38 8.92 19.88 35.34
C PRO A 38 8.46 19.85 33.88
N GLN A 39 9.05 20.70 33.06
CA GLN A 39 8.88 20.61 31.61
C GLN A 39 9.46 19.27 31.22
N ASN A 40 8.62 18.40 30.63
CA ASN A 40 9.11 17.22 29.96
C ASN A 40 10.25 17.66 29.02
N PRO A 41 11.36 16.92 28.93
CA PRO A 41 12.40 17.24 27.98
C PRO A 41 11.76 17.40 26.59
N PRO A 42 12.17 18.38 25.80
CA PRO A 42 11.60 18.58 24.48
C PRO A 42 11.66 17.27 23.72
N ALA A 43 10.52 16.82 23.18
CA ALA A 43 10.45 15.64 22.33
C ALA A 43 11.49 15.78 21.23
N THR A 44 12.32 14.78 21.02
CA THR A 44 13.25 14.80 19.90
C THR A 44 12.44 14.70 18.60
N LEU A 45 12.92 15.30 17.52
CA LEU A 45 12.26 15.23 16.21
C LEU A 45 11.98 13.77 15.79
N ASP A 46 12.83 12.83 16.20
CA ASP A 46 12.63 11.39 16.01
C ASP A 46 11.36 10.88 16.68
N SER A 47 11.06 11.28 17.92
CA SER A 47 9.85 10.83 18.63
C SER A 47 8.57 11.41 18.04
N GLU A 48 8.62 12.58 17.42
CA GLU A 48 7.46 13.20 16.76
C GLU A 48 7.18 12.63 15.37
N LEU A 49 8.23 12.25 14.63
CA LEU A 49 8.12 11.89 13.22
C LEU A 49 8.17 10.39 12.94
N PHE A 50 8.61 9.59 13.92
CA PHE A 50 8.60 8.13 13.76
C PHE A 50 7.16 7.60 13.75
N GLU A 51 6.79 6.86 12.69
CA GLU A 51 5.41 6.37 12.44
C GLU A 51 4.35 7.51 12.36
N VAL A 52 4.76 8.74 12.10
CA VAL A 52 3.86 9.89 12.01
C VAL A 52 2.78 9.66 10.94
N THR A 53 1.55 10.03 11.25
CA THR A 53 0.39 9.98 10.35
C THR A 53 0.12 11.34 9.72
N VAL A 54 -0.66 11.38 8.63
CA VAL A 54 -1.06 12.65 7.99
C VAL A 54 -1.76 13.58 8.99
N PRO A 55 -2.77 13.15 9.78
CA PRO A 55 -3.39 14.04 10.77
C PRO A 55 -2.44 14.54 11.86
N GLN A 56 -1.46 13.72 12.28
CA GLN A 56 -0.45 14.15 13.25
C GLN A 56 0.49 15.20 12.65
N LEU A 57 0.95 15.03 11.39
CA LEU A 57 1.75 16.04 10.70
C LEU A 57 1.00 17.36 10.60
N GLU A 58 -0.27 17.32 10.24
CA GLU A 58 -1.11 18.51 10.14
C GLU A 58 -1.27 19.23 11.49
N SER A 59 -1.35 18.47 12.58
CA SER A 59 -1.33 19.02 13.94
C SER A 59 0.00 19.68 14.28
N LEU A 60 1.12 19.03 13.96
CA LEU A 60 2.47 19.56 14.19
C LEU A 60 2.73 20.85 13.39
N TYR A 61 2.27 20.92 12.14
CA TYR A 61 2.38 22.14 11.33
C TYR A 61 1.49 23.26 11.87
N THR A 62 0.24 22.95 12.26
CA THR A 62 -0.71 23.93 12.78
C THR A 62 -0.25 24.54 14.12
N SER A 63 0.39 23.73 14.96
CA SER A 63 0.98 24.20 16.24
C SER A 63 2.36 24.84 16.08
N HIS A 64 2.91 24.88 14.86
CA HIS A 64 4.29 25.33 14.58
C HIS A 64 5.36 24.55 15.35
N ALA A 65 5.07 23.31 15.74
CA ALA A 65 6.03 22.44 16.42
C ALA A 65 7.17 22.01 15.49
N VAL A 66 6.86 21.85 14.20
CA VAL A 66 7.84 21.54 13.16
C VAL A 66 7.57 22.36 11.89
N THR A 67 8.61 22.55 11.06
CA THR A 67 8.47 23.07 9.70
C THR A 67 8.39 21.93 8.69
N VAL A 68 7.84 22.21 7.50
CA VAL A 68 7.83 21.23 6.40
C VAL A 68 9.26 20.85 6.00
N THR A 69 10.17 21.83 6.00
CA THR A 69 11.60 21.59 5.72
C THR A 69 12.21 20.62 6.73
N GLN A 70 11.97 20.77 8.03
CA GLN A 70 12.48 19.85 9.06
C GLN A 70 11.95 18.43 8.85
N VAL A 71 10.66 18.27 8.53
CA VAL A 71 10.04 16.96 8.25
C VAL A 71 10.67 16.31 7.03
N VAL A 72 10.82 17.05 5.93
CA VAL A 72 11.44 16.57 4.69
C VAL A 72 12.91 16.17 4.92
N GLU A 73 13.68 16.99 5.65
CA GLU A 73 15.07 16.69 5.99
C GLU A 73 15.20 15.42 6.83
N TRP A 74 14.30 15.20 7.79
CA TRP A 74 14.27 14.00 8.60
C TRP A 74 14.06 12.74 7.74
N HIS A 75 13.07 12.76 6.84
CA HIS A 75 12.82 11.64 5.94
C HIS A 75 14.00 11.40 4.97
N LEU A 76 14.57 12.47 4.40
CA LEU A 76 15.75 12.37 3.53
C LEU A 76 16.99 11.83 4.29
N ALA A 77 17.13 12.16 5.56
CA ALA A 77 18.20 11.59 6.39
C ALA A 77 18.01 10.09 6.61
N ARG A 78 16.77 9.62 6.79
CA ARG A 78 16.47 8.19 6.88
C ARG A 78 16.75 7.47 5.57
N ILE A 79 16.32 8.02 4.42
CA ILE A 79 16.67 7.47 3.11
C ILE A 79 18.20 7.34 2.99
N ARG A 80 18.95 8.41 3.27
CA ARG A 80 20.41 8.40 3.18
C ARG A 80 21.05 7.31 4.06
N ARG A 81 20.49 7.09 5.27
CA ARG A 81 21.03 6.14 6.25
C ARG A 81 20.74 4.69 5.89
N PHE A 82 19.50 4.37 5.52
CA PHE A 82 19.02 3.00 5.42
C PHE A 82 18.88 2.48 3.99
N ASN A 83 18.70 3.37 3.00
CA ASN A 83 18.51 2.95 1.61
C ASN A 83 19.71 2.19 1.00
N PRO A 84 20.98 2.44 1.38
CA PRO A 84 22.08 1.60 0.92
C PRO A 84 21.89 0.11 1.23
N ILE A 85 21.12 -0.23 2.27
CA ILE A 85 20.85 -1.60 2.70
C ILE A 85 19.57 -2.13 2.05
N TYR A 86 18.46 -1.42 2.21
CA TYR A 86 17.16 -1.88 1.72
C TYR A 86 16.97 -1.65 0.21
N ARG A 87 17.66 -0.68 -0.40
CA ARG A 87 17.58 -0.35 -1.83
C ARG A 87 16.14 -0.15 -2.31
N ALA A 88 15.34 0.55 -1.51
CA ALA A 88 13.93 0.78 -1.77
C ALA A 88 13.68 1.97 -2.73
N VAL A 89 14.51 3.02 -2.65
CA VAL A 89 14.40 4.25 -3.44
C VAL A 89 15.54 4.31 -4.44
N GLN A 90 15.21 4.29 -5.74
CA GLN A 90 16.20 4.32 -6.81
C GLN A 90 16.68 5.74 -7.14
N THR A 91 15.78 6.74 -7.02
CA THR A 91 16.08 8.15 -7.28
C THR A 91 15.59 8.98 -6.11
N VAL A 92 16.41 9.89 -5.60
CA VAL A 92 16.09 10.78 -4.47
C VAL A 92 16.00 12.21 -4.98
N GLU A 93 14.84 12.83 -4.86
CA GLU A 93 14.51 14.18 -5.34
C GLU A 93 14.83 15.27 -4.29
N ARG A 94 16.04 15.19 -3.70
CA ARG A 94 16.42 16.04 -2.56
C ARG A 94 16.26 17.54 -2.82
N LYS A 95 16.70 18.02 -3.98
CA LYS A 95 16.71 19.44 -4.31
C LYS A 95 15.29 19.97 -4.45
N GLU A 96 14.50 19.29 -5.23
CA GLU A 96 13.11 19.62 -5.54
C GLU A 96 12.24 19.54 -4.27
N ALA A 97 12.41 18.46 -3.47
CA ALA A 97 11.71 18.29 -2.20
C ALA A 97 11.98 19.43 -1.21
N LEU A 98 13.24 19.83 -1.05
CA LEU A 98 13.62 20.94 -0.15
C LEU A 98 13.14 22.31 -0.68
N GLN A 99 13.15 22.53 -1.98
CA GLN A 99 12.61 23.77 -2.58
C GLN A 99 11.10 23.86 -2.38
N GLN A 100 10.38 22.76 -2.57
CA GLN A 100 8.95 22.69 -2.30
C GLN A 100 8.65 22.90 -0.81
N ALA A 101 9.37 22.22 0.08
CA ALA A 101 9.22 22.36 1.53
C ALA A 101 9.41 23.80 1.99
N ALA A 102 10.48 24.46 1.53
CA ALA A 102 10.73 25.88 1.84
C ALA A 102 9.63 26.81 1.32
N THR A 103 8.97 26.45 0.21
CA THR A 103 7.83 27.22 -0.31
C THR A 103 6.61 27.05 0.57
N LEU A 104 6.33 25.83 1.02
CA LEU A 104 5.24 25.53 1.96
C LEU A 104 5.47 26.20 3.33
N ASP A 105 6.70 26.22 3.81
CA ASP A 105 7.05 26.93 5.06
C ASP A 105 6.75 28.44 4.96
N ARG A 106 7.07 29.08 3.83
CA ARG A 106 6.70 30.50 3.61
C ARG A 106 5.19 30.70 3.58
N GLN A 107 4.44 29.78 2.99
CA GLN A 107 2.97 29.83 3.01
C GLN A 107 2.44 29.70 4.44
N LEU A 108 2.97 28.76 5.23
CA LEU A 108 2.58 28.58 6.63
C LEU A 108 2.86 29.82 7.46
N ALA A 109 4.07 30.40 7.31
CA ALA A 109 4.48 31.62 8.01
C ALA A 109 3.65 32.85 7.64
N SER A 110 2.98 32.87 6.48
CA SER A 110 2.13 33.98 6.05
C SER A 110 0.89 34.18 6.92
N GLY A 111 0.45 33.13 7.63
CA GLY A 111 -0.76 33.13 8.46
C GLY A 111 -2.08 33.16 7.67
N HIS A 112 -2.03 33.07 6.33
CA HIS A 112 -3.22 33.18 5.46
C HIS A 112 -3.69 31.83 4.89
N LEU A 113 -3.05 30.71 5.27
CA LEU A 113 -3.45 29.39 4.81
C LEU A 113 -4.78 28.98 5.43
N PRO A 114 -5.69 28.39 4.61
CA PRO A 114 -6.87 27.71 5.15
C PRO A 114 -6.47 26.61 6.14
N ALA A 115 -7.37 26.29 7.06
CA ALA A 115 -7.19 25.10 7.90
C ALA A 115 -7.18 23.82 7.06
N TRP A 116 -6.43 22.79 7.51
CA TRP A 116 -6.53 21.47 6.92
C TRP A 116 -7.96 20.90 7.13
N PRO A 117 -8.56 20.18 6.16
CA PRO A 117 -7.99 19.75 4.88
C PRO A 117 -8.18 20.73 3.70
N ALA A 118 -8.73 21.94 3.91
CA ALA A 118 -9.00 22.89 2.84
C ALA A 118 -7.73 23.43 2.15
N ARG A 119 -6.58 23.45 2.85
CA ARG A 119 -5.28 23.85 2.27
C ARG A 119 -4.65 22.78 1.37
N GLY A 120 -5.24 21.58 1.31
CA GLY A 120 -4.77 20.40 0.57
C GLY A 120 -4.80 19.16 1.45
N LEU A 121 -5.29 18.05 0.91
CA LEU A 121 -5.42 16.78 1.66
C LEU A 121 -4.07 16.22 2.12
N LEU A 122 -3.00 16.49 1.36
CA LEU A 122 -1.64 15.99 1.60
C LEU A 122 -0.64 17.16 1.74
N TRP A 123 -1.10 18.33 2.17
CA TRP A 123 -0.26 19.51 2.27
C TRP A 123 0.96 19.27 3.18
N GLY A 124 2.16 19.39 2.59
CA GLY A 124 3.42 19.17 3.32
C GLY A 124 3.73 17.70 3.64
N VAL A 125 2.95 16.73 3.15
CA VAL A 125 3.16 15.31 3.42
C VAL A 125 4.26 14.74 2.51
N PRO A 126 5.36 14.17 3.07
CA PRO A 126 6.41 13.52 2.30
C PRO A 126 5.94 12.18 1.71
N ILE A 127 6.06 12.03 0.39
CA ILE A 127 5.63 10.82 -0.32
C ILE A 127 6.72 10.28 -1.25
N VAL A 128 6.54 9.03 -1.68
CA VAL A 128 7.33 8.39 -2.75
C VAL A 128 6.42 7.85 -3.85
N THR A 129 6.96 7.72 -5.06
CA THR A 129 6.24 7.18 -6.22
C THR A 129 6.95 5.96 -6.79
N LYS A 130 6.18 5.00 -7.32
CA LYS A 130 6.71 3.82 -7.99
C LYS A 130 7.32 4.18 -9.35
N ALA A 131 8.38 3.50 -9.76
CA ALA A 131 9.18 3.84 -10.94
C ALA A 131 8.49 3.71 -12.29
N ASN A 132 7.27 3.18 -12.35
CA ASN A 132 6.44 3.22 -13.56
C ASN A 132 5.50 4.44 -13.61
N THR A 133 5.57 5.34 -12.63
CA THR A 133 4.72 6.54 -12.53
C THR A 133 5.48 7.73 -13.11
N SER A 134 5.01 8.29 -14.22
CA SER A 134 5.66 9.42 -14.89
C SER A 134 5.62 10.70 -14.04
N ILE A 135 6.78 11.30 -13.85
CA ILE A 135 7.00 12.63 -13.29
C ILE A 135 7.65 13.48 -14.39
N ALA A 136 7.14 14.68 -14.60
CA ALA A 136 7.68 15.60 -15.61
C ALA A 136 9.21 15.77 -15.47
N ASP A 137 9.92 15.70 -16.58
CA ASP A 137 11.37 15.85 -16.69
C ASP A 137 12.18 14.78 -15.91
N GLN A 138 11.55 13.67 -15.48
CA GLN A 138 12.20 12.52 -14.88
C GLN A 138 12.13 11.28 -15.80
N ILE A 139 13.09 10.37 -15.63
CA ILE A 139 13.10 9.10 -16.35
C ILE A 139 12.10 8.15 -15.71
N THR A 140 11.10 7.71 -16.46
CA THR A 140 10.22 6.62 -16.09
C THR A 140 10.92 5.30 -16.39
N THR A 141 11.64 4.75 -15.42
CA THR A 141 12.47 3.55 -15.67
C THR A 141 11.64 2.28 -15.85
N ASP A 142 10.45 2.23 -15.24
CA ASP A 142 9.62 1.02 -15.16
C ASP A 142 10.42 -0.22 -14.68
N GLY A 143 11.43 0.02 -13.82
CA GLY A 143 12.39 -0.98 -13.35
C GLY A 143 13.43 -1.41 -14.40
N TRP A 144 13.24 -1.09 -15.67
CA TRP A 144 14.02 -1.63 -16.77
C TRP A 144 15.15 -0.71 -17.25
N ARG A 145 16.36 -1.28 -17.35
CA ARG A 145 17.56 -0.55 -17.81
C ARG A 145 17.43 0.00 -19.24
N GLY A 146 16.65 -0.63 -20.11
CA GLY A 146 16.48 -0.19 -21.49
C GLY A 146 15.82 1.18 -21.63
N TYR A 147 15.03 1.61 -20.63
CA TYR A 147 14.49 2.96 -20.59
C TYR A 147 15.47 4.02 -20.04
N MET A 148 16.71 3.61 -19.75
CA MET A 148 17.79 4.49 -19.30
C MET A 148 18.94 4.57 -20.32
N LEU A 149 18.72 4.15 -21.57
CA LEU A 149 19.76 4.18 -22.60
C LEU A 149 20.13 5.63 -22.95
N PRO A 150 21.43 6.02 -22.88
CA PRO A 150 21.87 7.39 -23.15
C PRO A 150 21.37 7.93 -24.50
N GLY A 151 20.67 9.05 -24.49
CA GLY A 151 20.05 9.69 -25.65
C GLY A 151 18.72 9.08 -26.08
N HIS A 152 18.25 8.03 -25.37
CA HIS A 152 16.97 7.36 -25.62
C HIS A 152 16.21 7.10 -24.32
N GLU A 153 16.52 7.86 -23.27
CA GLU A 153 15.86 7.75 -21.97
C GLU A 153 14.35 7.97 -22.12
N LEU A 154 13.55 7.20 -21.39
CA LEU A 154 12.11 7.42 -21.29
C LEU A 154 11.83 8.63 -20.36
N LEU A 155 12.23 9.81 -20.85
CA LEU A 155 12.02 11.07 -20.15
C LEU A 155 10.57 11.51 -20.31
N ALA A 156 9.83 11.58 -19.21
CA ALA A 156 8.42 11.94 -19.24
C ALA A 156 8.22 13.43 -19.61
N PRO A 157 7.42 13.75 -20.65
CA PRO A 157 7.19 15.15 -21.05
C PRO A 157 6.27 15.90 -20.10
N ARG A 158 5.61 15.20 -19.18
CA ARG A 158 4.65 15.73 -18.21
C ARG A 158 4.42 14.78 -17.04
N ASP A 159 3.85 15.30 -15.95
CA ASP A 159 3.36 14.49 -14.86
C ASP A 159 2.24 13.53 -15.32
N SER A 160 2.21 12.31 -14.78
CA SER A 160 1.00 11.48 -14.82
C SER A 160 -0.16 12.19 -14.11
N THR A 161 -1.39 11.84 -14.45
CA THR A 161 -2.57 12.39 -13.76
C THR A 161 -2.50 12.18 -12.25
N LEU A 162 -1.99 11.03 -11.82
CA LEU A 162 -1.77 10.74 -10.40
C LEU A 162 -0.83 11.74 -9.74
N VAL A 163 0.35 11.98 -10.33
CA VAL A 163 1.35 12.92 -9.81
C VAL A 163 0.80 14.35 -9.78
N ALA A 164 0.12 14.78 -10.84
CA ALA A 164 -0.51 16.10 -10.90
C ALA A 164 -1.53 16.29 -9.78
N ARG A 165 -2.37 15.29 -9.48
CA ARG A 165 -3.36 15.32 -8.39
C ARG A 165 -2.70 15.34 -7.01
N LEU A 166 -1.65 14.55 -6.79
CA LEU A 166 -0.90 14.54 -5.54
C LEU A 166 -0.17 15.87 -5.29
N ARG A 167 0.41 16.48 -6.34
CA ARG A 167 0.97 17.85 -6.26
C ARG A 167 -0.09 18.88 -5.91
N ALA A 168 -1.25 18.82 -6.57
CA ALA A 168 -2.38 19.72 -6.28
C ALA A 168 -2.90 19.55 -4.84
N ALA A 169 -2.81 18.34 -4.28
CA ALA A 169 -3.11 18.07 -2.88
C ALA A 169 -2.03 18.54 -1.90
N GLY A 170 -0.88 19.05 -2.38
CA GLY A 170 0.21 19.61 -1.59
C GLY A 170 1.29 18.62 -1.15
N ALA A 171 1.32 17.40 -1.69
CA ALA A 171 2.31 16.37 -1.33
C ALA A 171 3.73 16.77 -1.76
N VAL A 172 4.73 16.42 -0.95
CA VAL A 172 6.15 16.64 -1.23
C VAL A 172 6.80 15.33 -1.70
N PHE A 173 7.29 15.31 -2.94
CA PHE A 173 7.89 14.12 -3.54
C PHE A 173 9.35 13.97 -3.12
N LEU A 174 9.67 12.86 -2.43
CA LEU A 174 11.02 12.58 -1.92
C LEU A 174 11.85 11.75 -2.89
N GLY A 175 11.20 10.95 -3.73
CA GLY A 175 11.90 10.09 -4.67
C GLY A 175 11.04 9.02 -5.32
N ILE A 176 11.71 8.25 -6.18
CA ILE A 176 11.14 7.20 -7.01
C ILE A 176 11.57 5.84 -6.45
N THR A 177 10.63 4.95 -6.19
CA THR A 177 10.89 3.64 -5.58
C THR A 177 11.15 2.56 -6.60
N ASN A 178 12.02 1.61 -6.22
CA ASN A 178 12.38 0.47 -7.06
C ASN A 178 11.20 -0.48 -7.30
N MET A 179 11.24 -1.15 -8.45
CA MET A 179 10.27 -2.17 -8.86
C MET A 179 10.95 -3.13 -9.84
N PRO A 180 10.46 -4.36 -10.06
CA PRO A 180 10.99 -5.24 -11.10
C PRO A 180 10.66 -4.69 -12.50
N ASP A 181 11.44 -5.12 -13.49
CA ASP A 181 11.26 -4.73 -14.89
C ASP A 181 9.80 -4.92 -15.33
N PHE A 182 9.16 -3.85 -15.80
CA PHE A 182 7.77 -3.81 -16.26
C PHE A 182 6.74 -4.28 -15.24
N ALA A 183 7.02 -4.20 -13.96
CA ALA A 183 6.17 -4.74 -12.90
C ALA A 183 5.89 -6.26 -13.00
N ALA A 184 6.65 -7.01 -13.79
CA ALA A 184 6.36 -8.39 -14.20
C ALA A 184 6.95 -9.45 -13.26
N SER A 185 7.00 -9.19 -11.95
CA SER A 185 7.48 -10.16 -10.97
C SER A 185 6.88 -9.93 -9.59
N ASP A 186 6.71 -11.02 -8.85
CA ASP A 186 6.33 -11.04 -7.43
C ASP A 186 7.50 -10.74 -6.49
N THR A 187 8.73 -10.59 -7.03
CA THR A 187 9.90 -10.09 -6.32
C THR A 187 10.13 -8.61 -6.65
N ASN A 188 11.12 -8.00 -5.98
CA ASN A 188 11.48 -6.61 -6.28
C ASN A 188 12.93 -6.51 -6.76
N ARG A 189 13.22 -7.19 -7.89
CA ARG A 189 14.52 -7.15 -8.59
C ARG A 189 14.38 -6.43 -9.91
N SER A 190 15.17 -5.40 -10.14
CA SER A 190 15.18 -4.65 -11.38
C SER A 190 16.54 -4.71 -12.09
N SER A 191 16.53 -4.63 -13.41
CA SER A 191 17.74 -4.42 -14.19
C SER A 191 18.27 -2.99 -14.06
N ALA A 192 17.40 -2.02 -13.73
CA ALA A 192 17.78 -0.62 -13.52
C ALA A 192 18.52 -0.39 -12.20
N TYR A 193 18.10 -1.05 -11.10
CA TYR A 193 18.60 -0.71 -9.77
C TYR A 193 18.99 -1.92 -8.90
N GLY A 194 18.57 -3.13 -9.26
CA GLY A 194 18.84 -4.37 -8.52
C GLY A 194 17.74 -4.71 -7.52
N ARG A 195 18.08 -5.46 -6.46
CA ARG A 195 17.14 -6.02 -5.50
C ARG A 195 16.81 -5.06 -4.36
N THR A 196 15.54 -4.95 -4.01
CA THR A 196 15.06 -4.37 -2.75
C THR A 196 14.89 -5.47 -1.70
N GLY A 197 15.36 -5.24 -0.48
CA GLY A 197 15.15 -6.15 0.66
C GLY A 197 13.91 -5.78 1.48
N ASN A 198 13.35 -6.78 2.19
CA ASN A 198 12.26 -6.57 3.13
C ASN A 198 12.77 -5.79 4.36
N ALA A 199 11.98 -4.83 4.84
CA ALA A 199 12.39 -3.99 5.97
C ALA A 199 12.45 -4.74 7.31
N TYR A 200 11.76 -5.87 7.45
CA TYR A 200 11.80 -6.72 8.64
C TYR A 200 13.01 -7.66 8.65
N ASP A 201 13.42 -8.13 7.48
CA ASP A 201 14.66 -8.87 7.28
C ASP A 201 15.10 -8.73 5.82
N VAL A 202 16.21 -8.06 5.59
CA VAL A 202 16.71 -7.72 4.26
C VAL A 202 16.97 -8.92 3.35
N ARG A 203 17.11 -10.12 3.90
CA ARG A 203 17.29 -11.36 3.13
C ARG A 203 16.02 -11.77 2.39
N PHE A 204 14.87 -11.44 2.97
CA PHE A 204 13.58 -11.88 2.45
C PHE A 204 13.01 -10.93 1.40
N SER A 205 12.12 -11.45 0.58
CA SER A 205 11.40 -10.68 -0.42
C SER A 205 10.45 -9.69 0.26
N PRO A 206 10.42 -8.41 -0.17
CA PRO A 206 9.36 -7.49 0.23
C PRO A 206 8.07 -7.74 -0.55
N GLY A 207 8.03 -8.77 -1.43
CA GLY A 207 7.00 -8.92 -2.45
C GLY A 207 7.18 -7.92 -3.60
N GLY A 208 6.36 -8.08 -4.62
CA GLY A 208 6.41 -7.25 -5.83
C GLY A 208 5.01 -7.07 -6.46
N SER A 209 4.98 -6.19 -7.38
CA SER A 209 6.04 -5.33 -7.95
C SER A 209 6.22 -3.99 -7.22
N SER A 210 5.39 -3.60 -6.23
CA SER A 210 5.54 -2.35 -5.46
C SER A 210 6.44 -2.50 -4.23
N GLY A 211 7.40 -3.45 -4.24
CA GLY A 211 8.27 -3.78 -3.12
C GLY A 211 9.13 -2.60 -2.65
N GLY A 212 9.58 -1.74 -3.55
CA GLY A 212 10.29 -0.52 -3.17
C GLY A 212 9.42 0.44 -2.38
N THR A 213 8.16 0.66 -2.79
CA THR A 213 7.23 1.55 -2.08
C THR A 213 6.89 1.01 -0.69
N VAL A 214 6.54 -0.28 -0.56
CA VAL A 214 6.22 -0.84 0.77
C VAL A 214 7.41 -0.81 1.71
N THR A 215 8.62 -1.11 1.22
CA THR A 215 9.84 -1.02 2.03
C THR A 215 10.13 0.42 2.44
N ALA A 216 9.96 1.41 1.55
CA ALA A 216 10.15 2.82 1.88
C ALA A 216 9.16 3.30 2.93
N VAL A 217 7.86 2.97 2.79
CA VAL A 217 6.81 3.38 3.74
C VAL A 217 6.99 2.72 5.10
N THR A 218 7.22 1.40 5.15
CA THR A 218 7.40 0.69 6.43
C THR A 218 8.70 1.05 7.14
N SER A 219 9.74 1.48 6.38
CA SER A 219 11.01 2.00 6.94
C SER A 219 10.97 3.48 7.33
N ASN A 220 9.82 4.13 7.23
CA ASN A 220 9.66 5.56 7.50
C ASN A 220 10.54 6.46 6.59
N TYR A 221 10.75 6.08 5.31
CA TYR A 221 11.37 6.99 4.33
C TYR A 221 10.38 8.02 3.80
N ALA A 222 9.09 7.69 3.86
CA ALA A 222 7.97 8.56 3.52
C ALA A 222 6.78 8.21 4.40
N VAL A 223 5.78 9.07 4.43
CA VAL A 223 4.51 8.81 5.14
C VAL A 223 3.67 7.80 4.36
N LEU A 224 3.61 7.96 3.05
CA LEU A 224 2.88 7.11 2.14
C LEU A 224 3.50 7.14 0.72
N GLY A 225 3.00 6.30 -0.17
CA GLY A 225 3.35 6.29 -1.58
C GLY A 225 2.25 5.67 -2.43
N ASN A 226 2.47 5.60 -3.75
CA ASN A 226 1.62 4.82 -4.62
C ASN A 226 2.26 3.48 -4.99
N GLY A 227 1.41 2.49 -5.22
CA GLY A 227 1.74 1.27 -5.91
C GLY A 227 0.94 1.13 -7.19
N THR A 228 1.33 0.16 -8.03
CA THR A 228 0.51 -0.34 -9.15
C THR A 228 0.27 -1.83 -8.98
N ASP A 229 -0.85 -2.33 -9.48
CA ASP A 229 -1.29 -3.70 -9.24
C ASP A 229 -2.00 -4.24 -10.49
N THR A 230 -1.39 -5.24 -11.10
CA THR A 230 -1.88 -5.91 -12.30
C THR A 230 -2.44 -7.29 -11.97
N GLY A 231 -1.85 -7.96 -10.97
CA GLY A 231 -2.27 -9.27 -10.47
C GLY A 231 -2.37 -9.33 -8.94
N ASN A 232 -1.48 -8.59 -8.24
CA ASN A 232 -1.37 -8.59 -6.77
C ASN A 232 -0.41 -7.51 -6.24
N SER A 233 0.12 -6.65 -7.11
CA SER A 233 1.37 -5.91 -6.88
C SER A 233 1.28 -4.67 -5.96
N ILE A 234 0.12 -4.29 -5.45
CA ILE A 234 -0.07 -3.45 -4.26
C ILE A 234 -0.27 -4.36 -3.05
N ARG A 235 -1.13 -5.35 -3.19
CA ARG A 235 -1.72 -6.15 -2.12
C ARG A 235 -0.70 -7.12 -1.52
N MET A 236 -0.04 -7.93 -2.34
CA MET A 236 0.99 -8.86 -1.90
C MET A 236 2.15 -8.16 -1.16
N PRO A 237 2.84 -7.14 -1.73
CA PRO A 237 3.94 -6.49 -1.02
C PRO A 237 3.49 -5.74 0.23
N SER A 238 2.24 -5.26 0.31
CA SER A 238 1.70 -4.69 1.55
C SER A 238 1.55 -5.74 2.65
N ALA A 239 1.12 -6.95 2.30
CA ALA A 239 1.01 -8.07 3.23
C ALA A 239 2.36 -8.47 3.84
N THR A 240 3.41 -8.47 3.03
CA THR A 240 4.78 -8.86 3.45
C THR A 240 5.55 -7.76 4.16
N SER A 241 4.99 -6.56 4.25
CA SER A 241 5.64 -5.37 4.80
C SER A 241 4.86 -4.69 5.94
N SER A 242 3.76 -5.33 6.42
CA SER A 242 2.91 -4.82 7.51
C SER A 242 2.44 -3.37 7.27
N VAL A 243 2.00 -3.08 6.04
CA VAL A 243 1.41 -1.79 5.65
C VAL A 243 0.03 -2.01 5.04
N VAL A 244 -0.74 -0.95 4.93
CA VAL A 244 -2.03 -0.94 4.23
C VAL A 244 -1.77 -0.70 2.75
N GLY A 245 -2.28 -1.62 1.91
CA GLY A 245 -2.27 -1.47 0.46
C GLY A 245 -3.69 -1.48 -0.08
N TYR A 246 -4.06 -0.46 -0.83
CA TYR A 246 -5.40 -0.29 -1.35
C TYR A 246 -5.44 -0.41 -2.88
N PHE A 247 -6.19 -1.39 -3.37
CA PHE A 247 -6.54 -1.55 -4.78
C PHE A 247 -7.96 -0.99 -4.98
N PRO A 248 -8.12 0.21 -5.59
CA PRO A 248 -9.43 0.82 -5.76
C PRO A 248 -10.26 0.11 -6.84
N THR A 249 -11.57 0.35 -6.85
CA THR A 249 -12.41 -0.01 -8.00
C THR A 249 -11.77 0.50 -9.29
N ARG A 250 -11.60 -0.39 -10.30
CA ARG A 250 -11.00 0.01 -11.58
C ARG A 250 -11.77 1.18 -12.20
N GLY A 251 -11.03 2.22 -12.57
CA GLY A 251 -11.58 3.47 -13.08
C GLY A 251 -11.90 4.50 -12.00
N LEU A 252 -11.66 4.20 -10.71
CA LEU A 252 -11.77 5.21 -9.66
C LEU A 252 -10.55 6.14 -9.64
N VAL A 253 -9.36 5.59 -9.84
CA VAL A 253 -8.10 6.34 -9.99
C VAL A 253 -7.59 6.17 -11.42
N SER A 254 -7.14 7.26 -12.04
CA SER A 254 -6.56 7.24 -13.39
C SER A 254 -5.19 6.56 -13.40
N ILE A 255 -4.93 5.78 -14.46
CA ILE A 255 -3.59 5.25 -14.77
C ILE A 255 -2.90 6.00 -15.92
N ALA A 256 -3.44 7.12 -16.37
CA ALA A 256 -2.78 7.91 -17.41
C ALA A 256 -1.41 8.41 -16.93
N GLY A 257 -0.35 8.00 -17.65
CA GLY A 257 1.03 8.25 -17.30
C GLY A 257 1.64 7.23 -16.33
N ILE A 258 0.97 6.08 -16.13
CA ILE A 258 1.56 4.89 -15.54
C ILE A 258 2.03 3.99 -16.68
N ALA A 259 3.32 3.66 -16.75
CA ALA A 259 3.83 2.69 -17.70
C ALA A 259 3.22 1.31 -17.39
N PRO A 260 2.52 0.68 -18.35
CA PRO A 260 1.70 -0.49 -18.06
C PRO A 260 2.49 -1.79 -18.10
N LEU A 261 2.07 -2.75 -17.28
CA LEU A 261 2.33 -4.17 -17.52
C LEU A 261 1.21 -4.75 -18.39
N ASP A 262 -0.04 -4.55 -17.98
CA ASP A 262 -1.25 -4.98 -18.70
C ASP A 262 -2.36 -3.95 -18.45
N TRP A 263 -2.54 -3.04 -19.38
CA TRP A 263 -3.45 -1.90 -19.22
C TRP A 263 -4.91 -2.27 -18.94
N LEU A 264 -5.33 -3.50 -19.32
CA LEU A 264 -6.67 -4.01 -19.04
C LEU A 264 -6.85 -4.39 -17.58
N LEU A 265 -5.76 -4.75 -16.89
CA LEU A 265 -5.76 -5.21 -15.51
C LEU A 265 -5.16 -4.19 -14.55
N ASP A 266 -4.26 -3.32 -15.05
CA ASP A 266 -3.54 -2.35 -14.25
C ASP A 266 -4.46 -1.41 -13.48
N ASN A 267 -4.07 -1.16 -12.24
CA ASN A 267 -4.65 -0.16 -11.36
C ASN A 267 -3.56 0.50 -10.51
N THR A 268 -3.85 1.65 -9.92
CA THR A 268 -2.94 2.32 -8.99
C THR A 268 -3.71 2.74 -7.74
N GLY A 269 -3.03 2.71 -6.61
CA GLY A 269 -3.64 3.05 -5.33
C GLY A 269 -2.62 3.34 -4.24
N PRO A 270 -3.07 3.82 -3.07
CA PRO A 270 -2.20 4.20 -1.97
C PRO A 270 -1.62 2.99 -1.23
N ILE A 271 -0.38 3.19 -0.76
CA ILE A 271 0.31 2.37 0.22
C ILE A 271 0.65 3.26 1.40
N ALA A 272 0.15 2.93 2.60
CA ALA A 272 0.33 3.71 3.81
C ALA A 272 0.50 2.82 5.05
N ARG A 273 0.95 3.38 6.18
CA ARG A 273 1.12 2.60 7.41
C ARG A 273 -0.19 2.29 8.13
N ASN A 274 -1.25 3.05 7.86
CA ASN A 274 -2.56 2.93 8.50
C ASN A 274 -3.68 3.22 7.50
N VAL A 275 -4.90 2.81 7.84
CA VAL A 275 -6.08 2.97 6.98
C VAL A 275 -6.50 4.43 6.83
N THR A 276 -6.28 5.27 7.83
CA THR A 276 -6.63 6.70 7.77
C THR A 276 -5.81 7.41 6.69
N ASP A 277 -4.49 7.22 6.68
CA ASP A 277 -3.61 7.82 5.67
C ASP A 277 -3.91 7.26 4.27
N ALA A 278 -4.24 5.96 4.16
CA ALA A 278 -4.67 5.37 2.89
C ALA A 278 -5.96 6.01 2.36
N ALA A 279 -6.94 6.30 3.22
CA ALA A 279 -8.21 6.95 2.85
C ALA A 279 -8.00 8.41 2.41
N ILE A 280 -7.13 9.15 3.10
CA ILE A 280 -6.74 10.53 2.73
C ILE A 280 -6.05 10.50 1.35
N ALA A 281 -5.08 9.61 1.18
CA ALA A 281 -4.33 9.48 -0.06
C ALA A 281 -5.24 9.06 -1.23
N LEU A 282 -6.16 8.09 -1.02
CA LEU A 282 -7.11 7.70 -2.06
C LEU A 282 -7.99 8.88 -2.49
N SER A 283 -8.50 9.67 -1.54
CA SER A 283 -9.27 10.88 -1.86
C SER A 283 -8.46 11.85 -2.72
N ALA A 284 -7.19 12.09 -2.39
CA ALA A 284 -6.31 12.93 -3.20
C ALA A 284 -6.04 12.34 -4.60
N MET A 285 -5.77 11.04 -4.70
CA MET A 285 -5.50 10.32 -5.96
C MET A 285 -6.69 10.36 -6.94
N THR A 286 -7.92 10.39 -6.41
CA THR A 286 -9.15 10.54 -7.22
C THR A 286 -9.41 11.99 -7.66
N GLY A 287 -8.60 12.95 -7.21
CA GLY A 287 -8.77 14.37 -7.49
C GLY A 287 -9.82 15.06 -6.63
N MET A 288 -10.26 14.42 -5.55
CA MET A 288 -11.14 15.05 -4.55
C MET A 288 -10.41 16.14 -3.78
N THR A 289 -11.16 17.14 -3.34
CA THR A 289 -10.72 18.18 -2.41
C THR A 289 -11.77 18.35 -1.30
N ALA A 290 -11.45 19.09 -0.26
CA ALA A 290 -12.42 19.41 0.78
C ALA A 290 -13.63 20.21 0.24
N ALA A 291 -13.39 21.05 -0.77
CA ALA A 291 -14.43 21.87 -1.40
C ALA A 291 -15.25 21.11 -2.45
N ASP A 292 -14.64 20.10 -3.07
CA ASP A 292 -15.28 19.28 -4.11
C ASP A 292 -14.91 17.79 -3.89
N PRO A 293 -15.67 17.10 -3.02
CA PRO A 293 -15.37 15.74 -2.59
C PRO A 293 -15.95 14.67 -3.54
N ALA A 294 -15.92 14.91 -4.84
CA ALA A 294 -16.30 13.94 -5.87
C ALA A 294 -15.07 13.54 -6.70
N PRO A 295 -14.93 12.25 -7.07
CA PRO A 295 -13.87 11.80 -7.97
C PRO A 295 -13.91 12.55 -9.29
N LYS A 296 -12.75 12.85 -9.85
CA LYS A 296 -12.64 13.56 -11.14
C LYS A 296 -12.38 12.57 -12.26
N ALA A 297 -13.16 12.66 -13.32
CA ALA A 297 -12.83 12.00 -14.57
C ALA A 297 -11.49 12.52 -15.12
N ASP A 298 -10.79 11.66 -15.85
CA ASP A 298 -9.57 12.03 -16.56
C ASP A 298 -9.79 11.82 -18.06
N PRO A 299 -9.71 12.88 -18.87
CA PRO A 299 -9.82 12.75 -20.32
C PRO A 299 -8.76 11.84 -20.96
N LEU A 300 -7.64 11.62 -20.26
CA LEU A 300 -6.56 10.74 -20.71
C LEU A 300 -6.77 9.26 -20.31
N ASP A 301 -7.74 8.99 -19.43
CA ASP A 301 -8.15 7.64 -19.04
C ASP A 301 -9.68 7.52 -19.05
N PRO A 302 -10.26 7.09 -20.17
CA PRO A 302 -11.73 6.97 -20.32
C PRO A 302 -12.38 6.04 -19.28
N ARG A 303 -11.62 5.13 -18.65
CA ARG A 303 -12.14 4.23 -17.60
C ARG A 303 -12.66 4.98 -16.38
N THR A 304 -12.22 6.24 -16.17
CA THR A 304 -12.64 7.11 -15.06
C THR A 304 -13.92 7.89 -15.32
N ALA A 305 -14.50 7.79 -16.52
CA ALA A 305 -15.65 8.63 -16.94
C ALA A 305 -16.85 8.52 -15.99
N ASP A 306 -17.11 7.33 -15.46
CA ASP A 306 -18.26 7.07 -14.59
C ASP A 306 -17.97 7.24 -13.09
N ALA A 307 -16.72 7.55 -12.72
CA ALA A 307 -16.29 7.53 -11.31
C ALA A 307 -17.12 8.48 -10.44
N ALA A 308 -17.39 9.69 -10.91
CA ALA A 308 -18.17 10.68 -10.16
C ALA A 308 -19.62 10.25 -9.91
N GLN A 309 -20.21 9.41 -10.78
CA GLN A 309 -21.59 8.95 -10.66
C GLN A 309 -21.70 7.65 -9.84
N LYS A 310 -20.72 6.77 -9.94
CA LYS A 310 -20.75 5.41 -9.38
C LYS A 310 -20.08 5.31 -8.01
N ALA A 311 -19.06 6.12 -7.74
CA ALA A 311 -18.35 6.10 -6.47
C ALA A 311 -19.24 6.58 -5.31
N GLN A 312 -18.96 6.05 -4.13
CA GLN A 312 -19.60 6.54 -2.92
C GLN A 312 -19.25 8.03 -2.68
N PRO A 313 -20.20 8.86 -2.25
CA PRO A 313 -20.01 10.30 -2.13
C PRO A 313 -19.09 10.69 -0.97
N GLY A 314 -18.47 11.86 -1.09
CA GLY A 314 -17.67 12.50 -0.03
C GLY A 314 -16.26 11.95 0.11
N LEU A 315 -15.43 12.62 0.91
CA LEU A 315 -14.08 12.16 1.20
C LEU A 315 -14.11 10.79 1.88
N TYR A 316 -13.17 9.92 1.53
CA TYR A 316 -13.14 8.55 2.07
C TYR A 316 -12.92 8.47 3.58
N THR A 317 -12.38 9.51 4.20
CA THR A 317 -12.24 9.59 5.66
C THR A 317 -13.56 9.59 6.41
N GLN A 318 -14.68 9.99 5.79
CA GLN A 318 -16.00 9.96 6.42
C GLN A 318 -16.55 8.55 6.69
N TYR A 319 -15.99 7.54 6.01
CA TYR A 319 -16.37 6.13 6.17
C TYR A 319 -15.63 5.45 7.33
N LEU A 320 -14.58 6.07 7.89
CA LEU A 320 -13.74 5.49 8.95
C LEU A 320 -14.46 5.53 10.30
N ARG A 321 -15.22 4.47 10.58
CA ARG A 321 -16.00 4.34 11.81
C ARG A 321 -15.58 3.08 12.55
N PRO A 322 -15.24 3.14 13.86
CA PRO A 322 -14.86 1.95 14.63
C PRO A 322 -15.90 0.84 14.64
N GLY A 323 -17.19 1.17 14.47
CA GLY A 323 -18.28 0.20 14.41
C GLY A 323 -18.66 -0.28 13.01
N ALA A 324 -17.88 0.01 11.96
CA ALA A 324 -18.25 -0.31 10.58
C ALA A 324 -18.37 -1.82 10.29
N LEU A 325 -17.75 -2.68 11.09
CA LEU A 325 -17.83 -4.14 10.96
C LEU A 325 -19.01 -4.79 11.72
N ARG A 326 -19.73 -4.03 12.55
CA ARG A 326 -20.84 -4.61 13.33
C ARG A 326 -21.95 -5.12 12.43
N GLY A 327 -22.28 -6.40 12.57
CA GLY A 327 -23.31 -7.07 11.78
C GLY A 327 -22.93 -7.35 10.31
N LYS A 328 -21.70 -7.06 9.90
CA LYS A 328 -21.20 -7.38 8.57
C LYS A 328 -20.86 -8.85 8.45
N ARG A 329 -21.02 -9.38 7.23
CA ARG A 329 -20.82 -10.79 6.92
C ARG A 329 -19.83 -10.93 5.77
N PHE A 330 -18.77 -11.71 6.00
CA PHE A 330 -17.73 -11.94 5.00
C PHE A 330 -17.64 -13.42 4.66
N GLY A 331 -17.62 -13.71 3.36
CA GLY A 331 -17.38 -15.05 2.85
C GLY A 331 -15.89 -15.32 2.64
N VAL A 332 -15.46 -16.53 2.89
CA VAL A 332 -14.11 -16.98 2.56
C VAL A 332 -14.15 -17.77 1.25
N PRO A 333 -13.44 -17.33 0.18
CA PRO A 333 -13.40 -18.02 -1.09
C PRO A 333 -12.90 -19.47 -0.94
N ALA A 334 -13.70 -20.43 -1.35
CA ALA A 334 -13.41 -21.85 -1.15
C ALA A 334 -12.12 -22.25 -1.88
N PHE A 335 -11.89 -21.75 -3.10
CA PHE A 335 -10.70 -22.12 -3.89
C PHE A 335 -9.37 -21.68 -3.25
N ILE A 336 -9.35 -20.56 -2.51
CA ILE A 336 -8.11 -20.03 -1.88
C ILE A 336 -7.64 -20.92 -0.72
N LEU A 337 -8.56 -21.59 -0.04
CA LEU A 337 -8.25 -22.46 1.09
C LEU A 337 -7.78 -23.87 0.68
N LEU A 338 -7.72 -24.15 -0.61
CA LEU A 338 -7.15 -25.38 -1.13
C LEU A 338 -5.65 -25.40 -0.79
N GLY A 339 -5.18 -26.40 -0.05
CA GLY A 339 -3.77 -26.49 0.30
C GLY A 339 -3.56 -27.56 1.35
N SER A 340 -2.47 -27.77 1.91
CA SER A 340 -1.95 -28.61 3.02
C SER A 340 -2.71 -29.87 3.49
N GLY A 341 -3.81 -30.29 2.87
CA GLY A 341 -4.58 -31.48 3.23
C GLY A 341 -5.34 -31.43 4.57
N ILE A 342 -5.37 -30.29 5.24
CA ILE A 342 -6.16 -30.09 6.47
C ILE A 342 -7.58 -29.71 6.08
N PRO A 343 -8.61 -30.54 6.41
CA PRO A 343 -10.00 -30.20 6.13
C PRO A 343 -10.35 -28.88 6.78
N PHE A 344 -10.93 -27.99 6.01
CA PHE A 344 -11.62 -26.82 6.54
C PHE A 344 -13.10 -27.17 6.64
N GLN A 345 -13.83 -26.67 7.64
CA GLN A 345 -15.24 -27.00 7.78
C GLN A 345 -16.00 -26.57 6.51
N GLY A 346 -16.60 -27.52 5.83
CA GLY A 346 -17.34 -27.32 4.58
C GLY A 346 -16.50 -27.36 3.29
N ILE A 347 -15.16 -27.45 3.39
CA ILE A 347 -14.31 -27.52 2.20
C ILE A 347 -13.70 -28.92 2.05
N PRO A 348 -13.77 -29.56 0.88
CA PRO A 348 -13.18 -30.87 0.66
C PRO A 348 -11.69 -30.89 1.02
N ALA A 349 -11.22 -31.91 1.73
CA ALA A 349 -9.81 -32.13 2.04
C ALA A 349 -8.96 -32.41 0.81
N VAL A 350 -9.61 -32.89 -0.26
CA VAL A 350 -8.99 -33.34 -1.51
C VAL A 350 -9.63 -32.58 -2.66
N VAL A 351 -8.79 -31.86 -3.41
CA VAL A 351 -9.19 -31.33 -4.72
C VAL A 351 -9.46 -32.54 -5.61
N PRO A 352 -10.59 -32.60 -6.35
CA PRO A 352 -10.81 -33.67 -7.31
C PRO A 352 -9.60 -33.80 -8.23
N GLU A 353 -9.16 -35.03 -8.49
CA GLU A 353 -8.09 -35.30 -9.46
C GLU A 353 -8.38 -34.55 -10.76
N LYS A 354 -7.44 -33.73 -11.18
CA LYS A 354 -7.50 -32.98 -12.42
C LYS A 354 -6.59 -33.66 -13.42
N SER A 355 -6.94 -33.55 -14.69
CA SER A 355 -5.96 -33.89 -15.74
C SER A 355 -4.79 -32.93 -15.68
N ALA A 356 -3.58 -33.34 -16.09
CA ALA A 356 -2.40 -32.51 -16.13
C ALA A 356 -2.61 -31.17 -16.89
N ALA A 357 -3.49 -31.18 -17.92
CA ALA A 357 -3.88 -29.97 -18.66
C ALA A 357 -4.80 -29.04 -17.85
N GLU A 358 -5.59 -29.57 -16.93
CA GLU A 358 -6.40 -28.73 -16.02
C GLU A 358 -5.58 -28.20 -14.85
N GLU A 359 -4.56 -28.93 -14.39
CA GLU A 359 -3.62 -28.44 -13.38
C GLU A 359 -2.75 -27.29 -13.93
N GLU A 360 -2.31 -27.38 -15.18
CA GLU A 360 -1.54 -26.33 -15.85
C GLU A 360 -2.37 -25.06 -16.10
N GLN A 361 -3.71 -25.19 -16.22
CA GLN A 361 -4.63 -24.07 -16.39
C GLN A 361 -5.17 -23.49 -15.09
N ASP A 362 -5.08 -24.21 -13.99
CA ASP A 362 -5.55 -23.76 -12.69
C ASP A 362 -4.41 -23.10 -11.90
N ALA A 363 -4.32 -21.80 -11.99
CA ALA A 363 -3.36 -20.97 -11.25
C ALA A 363 -3.64 -20.89 -9.73
N VAL A 364 -4.22 -21.96 -9.15
CA VAL A 364 -4.48 -22.01 -7.71
C VAL A 364 -3.30 -22.63 -6.99
N LEU A 365 -2.58 -21.80 -6.26
CA LEU A 365 -1.43 -22.24 -5.45
C LEU A 365 -1.87 -22.77 -4.09
N PRO A 366 -1.29 -23.88 -3.59
CA PRO A 366 -1.63 -24.41 -2.29
C PRO A 366 -1.37 -23.43 -1.15
N LEU A 367 -2.35 -23.25 -0.26
CA LEU A 367 -2.19 -22.46 0.95
C LEU A 367 -1.28 -23.18 1.96
N ARG A 368 -0.16 -22.57 2.32
CA ARG A 368 0.76 -23.13 3.32
C ARG A 368 0.13 -23.15 4.72
N ASP A 369 0.48 -24.17 5.52
CA ASP A 369 -0.04 -24.32 6.88
C ASP A 369 0.24 -23.13 7.78
N SER A 370 1.41 -22.53 7.69
CA SER A 370 1.76 -21.33 8.44
C SER A 370 0.85 -20.16 8.07
N THR A 371 0.56 -19.98 6.78
CA THR A 371 -0.33 -18.93 6.27
C THR A 371 -1.77 -19.21 6.66
N ARG A 372 -2.23 -20.47 6.57
CA ARG A 372 -3.56 -20.88 7.06
C ARG A 372 -3.73 -20.52 8.54
N LYS A 373 -2.77 -20.85 9.39
CA LYS A 373 -2.81 -20.52 10.82
C LYS A 373 -2.85 -19.00 11.07
N ALA A 374 -2.01 -18.23 10.38
CA ALA A 374 -2.01 -16.78 10.47
C ALA A 374 -3.34 -16.18 10.00
N PHE A 375 -3.90 -16.68 8.91
CA PHE A 375 -5.20 -16.27 8.40
C PHE A 375 -6.34 -16.53 9.39
N LEU A 376 -6.42 -17.73 9.95
CA LEU A 376 -7.45 -18.08 10.93
C LEU A 376 -7.37 -17.20 12.17
N ALA A 377 -6.15 -16.89 12.66
CA ALA A 377 -5.94 -15.96 13.76
C ALA A 377 -6.37 -14.52 13.40
N ALA A 378 -6.09 -14.07 12.18
CA ALA A 378 -6.53 -12.74 11.72
C ALA A 378 -8.06 -12.60 11.64
N LEU A 379 -8.78 -13.69 11.34
CA LEU A 379 -10.25 -13.70 11.34
C LEU A 379 -10.85 -13.43 12.72
N ASP A 380 -10.14 -13.75 13.80
CA ASP A 380 -10.60 -13.45 15.16
C ASP A 380 -10.68 -11.94 15.41
N GLY A 381 -9.81 -11.16 14.78
CA GLY A 381 -9.88 -9.69 14.79
C GLY A 381 -11.17 -9.16 14.14
N LEU A 382 -11.60 -9.74 13.02
CA LEU A 382 -12.88 -9.38 12.37
C LEU A 382 -14.07 -9.74 13.26
N ARG A 383 -14.05 -10.92 13.89
CA ARG A 383 -15.09 -11.36 14.84
C ARG A 383 -15.15 -10.43 16.05
N ALA A 384 -14.01 -10.07 16.61
CA ALA A 384 -13.91 -9.13 17.73
C ALA A 384 -14.45 -7.73 17.36
N ALA A 385 -14.30 -7.30 16.11
CA ALA A 385 -14.88 -6.07 15.58
C ALA A 385 -16.38 -6.17 15.27
N GLY A 386 -17.00 -7.36 15.44
CA GLY A 386 -18.44 -7.60 15.29
C GLY A 386 -18.88 -8.16 13.95
N ALA A 387 -17.96 -8.65 13.12
CA ALA A 387 -18.26 -9.31 11.87
C ALA A 387 -18.55 -10.81 12.04
N THR A 388 -19.32 -11.36 11.11
CA THR A 388 -19.55 -12.81 10.95
C THR A 388 -18.73 -13.31 9.77
N ILE A 389 -17.98 -14.39 9.97
CA ILE A 389 -17.23 -15.08 8.91
C ILE A 389 -17.98 -16.32 8.48
N VAL A 390 -18.23 -16.42 7.18
CA VAL A 390 -18.98 -17.53 6.57
C VAL A 390 -18.03 -18.40 5.75
N PHE A 391 -18.05 -19.67 6.04
CA PHE A 391 -17.36 -20.72 5.28
C PHE A 391 -18.41 -21.59 4.63
N ASP A 392 -18.38 -21.71 3.32
CA ASP A 392 -19.30 -22.51 2.52
C ASP A 392 -18.62 -22.86 1.19
N ASP A 393 -18.71 -24.12 0.76
CA ASP A 393 -18.07 -24.60 -0.46
C ASP A 393 -18.56 -23.91 -1.73
N SER A 394 -19.73 -23.28 -1.67
CA SER A 394 -20.31 -22.51 -2.76
C SER A 394 -19.82 -21.07 -2.84
N ILE A 395 -18.98 -20.63 -1.88
CA ILE A 395 -18.37 -19.28 -1.91
C ILE A 395 -17.17 -19.32 -2.84
N LEU A 396 -17.34 -18.78 -4.04
CA LEU A 396 -16.31 -18.72 -5.07
C LEU A 396 -15.53 -20.06 -5.15
N PRO A 397 -16.18 -21.13 -5.65
CA PRO A 397 -15.57 -22.47 -5.71
C PRO A 397 -14.45 -22.52 -6.78
N PRO A 398 -13.70 -23.63 -6.91
CA PRO A 398 -12.67 -23.79 -7.95
C PRO A 398 -13.14 -23.52 -9.38
N THR A 399 -14.42 -23.74 -9.67
CA THR A 399 -15.02 -23.37 -10.96
C THR A 399 -15.00 -21.87 -11.23
N PHE A 400 -15.06 -21.03 -10.19
CA PHE A 400 -14.89 -19.59 -10.32
C PHE A 400 -13.45 -19.25 -10.77
N ALA A 401 -12.44 -19.82 -10.14
CA ALA A 401 -11.04 -19.62 -10.53
C ALA A 401 -10.81 -20.02 -12.01
N ARG A 402 -11.41 -21.13 -12.46
CA ARG A 402 -11.36 -21.57 -13.87
C ARG A 402 -12.04 -20.60 -14.85
N ILE A 403 -13.12 -19.93 -14.44
CA ILE A 403 -13.76 -18.89 -15.27
C ILE A 403 -12.84 -17.68 -15.37
N VAL A 404 -12.27 -17.27 -14.24
CA VAL A 404 -11.33 -16.13 -14.17
C VAL A 404 -10.10 -16.38 -15.05
N SER A 405 -9.49 -17.57 -14.98
CA SER A 405 -8.29 -17.90 -15.75
C SER A 405 -8.48 -17.91 -17.27
N ARG A 406 -9.75 -17.92 -17.75
CA ARG A 406 -10.06 -17.79 -19.17
C ARG A 406 -10.06 -16.37 -19.70
N ALA A 407 -9.98 -15.36 -18.81
CA ALA A 407 -9.92 -13.96 -19.23
C ALA A 407 -8.50 -13.62 -19.69
N GLY A 408 -8.20 -13.90 -20.95
CA GLY A 408 -6.89 -13.68 -21.56
C GLY A 408 -6.70 -12.23 -22.02
N THR A 409 -5.64 -11.60 -21.57
CA THR A 409 -5.29 -10.21 -21.90
C THR A 409 -3.96 -10.08 -22.65
N MET A 410 -3.16 -11.12 -22.65
CA MET A 410 -1.81 -11.12 -23.26
C MET A 410 -1.73 -10.61 -24.71
N PRO A 411 -2.73 -10.86 -25.59
CA PRO A 411 -2.69 -10.31 -26.95
C PRO A 411 -2.69 -8.76 -27.01
N TYR A 412 -3.13 -8.08 -25.95
CA TYR A 412 -3.34 -6.62 -25.92
C TYR A 412 -2.31 -5.86 -25.07
N VAL A 413 -1.28 -6.54 -24.55
CA VAL A 413 -0.26 -5.92 -23.68
C VAL A 413 0.50 -4.80 -24.41
N ALA A 414 0.95 -5.06 -25.65
CA ALA A 414 1.67 -4.06 -26.46
C ALA A 414 0.81 -2.85 -26.81
N GLU A 415 -0.51 -3.01 -26.97
CA GLU A 415 -1.44 -1.90 -27.18
C GLU A 415 -1.38 -0.88 -26.04
N GLY A 416 -1.38 -1.35 -24.78
CA GLY A 416 -1.26 -0.47 -23.61
C GLY A 416 0.06 0.30 -23.60
N THR A 417 1.16 -0.37 -23.95
CA THR A 417 2.46 0.28 -24.06
C THR A 417 2.48 1.32 -25.19
N ASP A 418 1.87 1.05 -26.35
CA ASP A 418 1.72 2.03 -27.44
C ASP A 418 0.90 3.25 -26.98
N GLN A 419 -0.22 3.04 -26.30
CA GLN A 419 -1.05 4.12 -25.74
C GLN A 419 -0.26 4.98 -24.74
N PHE A 420 0.51 4.36 -23.87
CA PHE A 420 1.36 5.05 -22.90
C PHE A 420 2.46 5.86 -23.62
N LEU A 421 3.24 5.25 -24.51
CA LEU A 421 4.32 5.90 -25.22
C LEU A 421 3.82 7.05 -26.10
N LYS A 422 2.65 6.93 -26.70
CA LYS A 422 2.01 8.00 -27.50
C LYS A 422 1.81 9.29 -26.68
N LEU A 423 1.49 9.18 -25.41
CA LEU A 423 1.12 10.31 -24.55
C LEU A 423 2.26 10.75 -23.61
N PHE A 424 3.11 9.82 -23.19
CA PHE A 424 4.15 9.99 -22.18
C PHE A 424 5.54 9.56 -22.64
N GLY A 425 5.69 9.10 -23.89
CA GLY A 425 6.99 8.83 -24.50
C GLY A 425 7.75 10.11 -24.81
N PRO A 426 9.10 10.05 -24.87
CA PRO A 426 9.94 11.17 -25.28
C PRO A 426 9.78 11.44 -26.77
N ALA A 427 10.33 12.56 -27.26
CA ALA A 427 10.22 12.96 -28.66
C ALA A 427 10.77 11.93 -29.67
N GLN A 428 11.65 11.03 -29.21
CA GLN A 428 12.33 10.05 -30.07
C GLN A 428 11.47 8.83 -30.42
N TYR A 429 10.48 8.48 -29.58
CA TYR A 429 9.61 7.32 -29.82
C TYR A 429 8.26 7.44 -29.12
N HIS A 430 7.20 7.06 -29.82
CA HIS A 430 5.80 7.14 -29.37
C HIS A 430 5.06 5.81 -29.52
N SER A 431 5.77 4.73 -29.80
CA SER A 431 5.24 3.36 -29.90
C SER A 431 6.33 2.33 -29.65
N VAL A 432 5.94 1.09 -29.42
CA VAL A 432 6.83 -0.08 -29.34
C VAL A 432 7.70 -0.20 -30.59
N ALA A 433 7.12 0.02 -31.78
CA ALA A 433 7.84 -0.01 -33.04
C ALA A 433 8.84 1.15 -33.16
N ASP A 434 8.48 2.35 -32.69
CA ASP A 434 9.38 3.51 -32.69
C ASP A 434 10.57 3.29 -31.77
N TYR A 435 10.32 2.73 -30.56
CA TYR A 435 11.39 2.38 -29.63
C TYR A 435 12.45 1.48 -30.30
N LYS A 436 12.00 0.40 -30.97
CA LYS A 436 12.89 -0.49 -31.71
C LYS A 436 13.69 0.24 -32.81
N ARG A 437 13.06 1.17 -33.55
CA ARG A 437 13.75 1.97 -34.58
C ARG A 437 14.76 2.92 -33.97
N ALA A 438 14.43 3.57 -32.88
CA ALA A 438 15.29 4.55 -32.21
C ALA A 438 16.51 3.92 -31.55
N THR A 439 16.33 2.77 -30.89
CA THR A 439 17.37 2.12 -30.07
C THR A 439 18.08 0.98 -30.73
N GLY A 440 17.55 0.46 -31.83
CA GLY A 440 18.03 -0.77 -32.49
C GLY A 440 17.70 -2.07 -31.74
N GLN A 441 16.95 -2.01 -30.62
CA GLN A 441 16.57 -3.15 -29.79
C GLN A 441 15.06 -3.19 -29.57
N PRO A 442 14.42 -4.38 -29.59
CA PRO A 442 13.01 -4.50 -29.22
C PRO A 442 12.82 -4.28 -27.73
N LEU A 443 11.59 -3.97 -27.30
CA LEU A 443 11.19 -4.16 -25.91
C LEU A 443 11.26 -5.64 -25.54
N PRO A 444 11.41 -5.99 -24.23
CA PRO A 444 11.43 -7.37 -23.78
C PRO A 444 10.17 -8.16 -24.13
N ASP A 445 10.31 -9.49 -24.13
CA ASP A 445 9.22 -10.45 -24.40
C ASP A 445 8.01 -10.26 -23.47
N THR A 446 8.21 -9.75 -22.27
CA THR A 446 7.13 -9.36 -21.37
C THR A 446 6.11 -8.41 -22.02
N ILE A 447 6.56 -7.54 -22.92
CA ILE A 447 5.71 -6.56 -23.62
C ILE A 447 5.37 -7.03 -25.03
N VAL A 448 6.36 -7.53 -25.77
CA VAL A 448 6.16 -7.88 -27.20
C VAL A 448 5.83 -9.36 -27.43
N ASN A 449 6.02 -10.20 -26.45
CA ASN A 449 5.72 -11.64 -26.35
C ASN A 449 5.78 -12.44 -27.67
N PRO A 450 7.00 -12.76 -28.18
CA PRO A 450 7.14 -13.53 -29.39
C PRO A 450 6.68 -15.00 -29.26
N THR A 451 6.55 -15.52 -28.03
CA THR A 451 6.12 -16.90 -27.76
C THR A 451 4.61 -17.14 -27.94
N LEU A 452 3.81 -16.05 -27.99
CA LEU A 452 2.40 -16.12 -28.40
C LEU A 452 2.23 -16.24 -29.93
N GLU A 453 3.32 -16.22 -30.70
CA GLU A 453 3.29 -16.52 -32.12
C GLU A 453 2.96 -18.01 -32.32
N ARG A 454 1.70 -18.35 -32.50
CA ARG A 454 1.34 -19.60 -33.15
C ARG A 454 1.85 -19.53 -34.59
N LYS A 455 2.53 -20.60 -35.04
CA LYS A 455 3.23 -20.65 -36.34
C LYS A 455 2.38 -20.24 -37.55
N ASP A 456 1.06 -20.21 -37.44
CA ASP A 456 0.09 -20.01 -38.49
C ASP A 456 -0.89 -18.83 -38.24
N GLU A 457 -0.71 -18.03 -37.17
CA GLU A 457 -1.54 -16.87 -36.87
C GLU A 457 -0.72 -15.56 -36.90
N PRO A 458 -1.31 -14.41 -37.30
CA PRO A 458 -0.61 -13.13 -37.22
C PRO A 458 -0.21 -12.83 -35.79
N LYS A 459 0.92 -12.15 -35.61
CA LYS A 459 1.56 -11.79 -34.33
C LYS A 459 0.54 -11.25 -33.34
N GLN A 460 0.09 -12.10 -32.42
CA GLN A 460 -1.01 -11.80 -31.48
C GLN A 460 -0.68 -10.71 -30.46
N SER A 461 0.61 -10.44 -30.21
CA SER A 461 1.06 -9.38 -29.27
C SER A 461 0.80 -7.95 -29.74
N GLN A 462 0.23 -7.75 -30.94
CA GLN A 462 -0.05 -6.43 -31.52
C GLN A 462 -1.54 -6.24 -31.84
N MET A 463 -2.41 -7.04 -31.23
CA MET A 463 -3.85 -6.90 -31.43
C MET A 463 -4.39 -5.72 -30.61
N GLN A 464 -5.38 -5.04 -31.18
CA GLN A 464 -6.15 -4.02 -30.49
C GLN A 464 -7.47 -4.63 -30.02
N ILE A 465 -7.79 -4.48 -28.75
CA ILE A 465 -8.95 -5.15 -28.15
C ILE A 465 -10.27 -4.73 -28.80
N GLU A 466 -10.37 -3.48 -29.25
CA GLU A 466 -11.58 -2.94 -29.88
C GLU A 466 -11.86 -3.54 -31.27
N THR A 467 -10.82 -3.96 -31.97
CA THR A 467 -10.92 -4.49 -33.34
C THR A 467 -10.78 -6.01 -33.44
N ASP A 468 -10.37 -6.66 -32.32
CA ASP A 468 -10.24 -8.13 -32.31
C ASP A 468 -11.60 -8.81 -32.16
N PRO A 469 -12.06 -9.57 -33.16
CA PRO A 469 -13.33 -10.32 -33.07
C PRO A 469 -13.33 -11.39 -31.97
N ALA A 470 -12.14 -11.85 -31.53
CA ALA A 470 -12.00 -12.85 -30.47
C ALA A 470 -12.06 -12.22 -29.06
N ALA A 471 -11.95 -10.89 -28.91
CA ALA A 471 -11.92 -10.21 -27.61
C ALA A 471 -13.16 -10.53 -26.74
N GLN A 472 -14.34 -10.67 -27.37
CA GLN A 472 -15.56 -11.05 -26.65
C GLN A 472 -15.46 -12.42 -25.99
N ALA A 473 -14.92 -13.40 -26.69
CA ALA A 473 -14.79 -14.77 -26.20
C ALA A 473 -13.62 -14.92 -25.21
N ASN A 474 -12.51 -14.22 -25.46
CA ASN A 474 -11.26 -14.40 -24.73
C ASN A 474 -11.15 -13.53 -23.49
N TYR A 475 -11.81 -12.36 -23.42
CA TYR A 475 -11.68 -11.44 -22.30
C TYR A 475 -13.04 -11.01 -21.73
N PHE A 476 -13.90 -10.36 -22.52
CA PHE A 476 -15.09 -9.70 -21.99
C PHE A 476 -16.09 -10.69 -21.37
N ARG A 477 -16.38 -11.79 -22.07
CA ARG A 477 -17.36 -12.79 -21.59
C ARG A 477 -16.87 -13.54 -20.35
N PRO A 478 -15.66 -14.12 -20.29
CA PRO A 478 -15.15 -14.75 -19.06
C PRO A 478 -15.14 -13.80 -17.87
N ARG A 479 -14.68 -12.57 -18.08
CA ARG A 479 -14.67 -11.53 -17.05
C ARG A 479 -16.10 -11.24 -16.54
N GLN A 480 -17.07 -11.06 -17.44
CA GLN A 480 -18.46 -10.79 -17.04
C GLN A 480 -19.07 -11.97 -16.29
N LEU A 481 -18.87 -13.20 -16.75
CA LEU A 481 -19.34 -14.40 -16.06
C LEU A 481 -18.76 -14.52 -14.63
N ALA A 482 -17.48 -14.22 -14.47
CA ALA A 482 -16.85 -14.23 -13.16
C ALA A 482 -17.42 -13.11 -12.25
N LEU A 483 -17.65 -11.90 -12.78
CA LEU A 483 -18.25 -10.80 -12.03
C LEU A 483 -19.69 -11.11 -11.62
N ASP A 484 -20.49 -11.71 -12.52
CA ASP A 484 -21.85 -12.13 -12.22
C ASP A 484 -21.88 -13.20 -11.11
N GLN A 485 -20.97 -14.16 -11.14
CA GLN A 485 -20.83 -15.16 -10.08
C GLN A 485 -20.38 -14.56 -8.75
N TYR A 486 -19.45 -13.62 -8.78
CA TYR A 486 -18.99 -12.87 -7.61
C TYR A 486 -20.16 -12.16 -6.92
N ASP A 487 -20.94 -11.37 -7.69
CA ASP A 487 -22.06 -10.61 -7.17
C ASP A 487 -23.23 -11.51 -6.73
N ALA A 488 -23.58 -12.53 -7.52
CA ALA A 488 -24.63 -13.48 -7.19
C ALA A 488 -24.34 -14.27 -5.89
N THR A 489 -23.06 -14.58 -5.62
CA THR A 489 -22.68 -15.25 -4.37
C THR A 489 -22.85 -14.33 -3.17
N LEU A 490 -22.48 -13.04 -3.28
CA LEU A 490 -22.72 -12.05 -2.24
C LEU A 490 -24.22 -11.93 -1.94
N ASP A 491 -25.07 -11.84 -2.98
CA ASP A 491 -26.51 -11.72 -2.81
C ASP A 491 -27.14 -12.96 -2.18
N ARG A 492 -26.83 -14.14 -2.71
CA ARG A 492 -27.41 -15.41 -2.27
C ARG A 492 -27.12 -15.73 -0.80
N LEU A 493 -25.91 -15.41 -0.32
CA LEU A 493 -25.46 -15.69 1.05
C LEU A 493 -25.53 -14.48 1.97
N HIS A 494 -26.07 -13.36 1.49
CA HIS A 494 -26.16 -12.09 2.20
C HIS A 494 -24.81 -11.66 2.78
N LEU A 495 -23.76 -11.68 1.91
CA LEU A 495 -22.42 -11.26 2.28
C LEU A 495 -22.20 -9.79 1.90
N ASP A 496 -21.45 -9.07 2.75
CA ASP A 496 -21.01 -7.70 2.46
C ASP A 496 -19.75 -7.70 1.58
N GLY A 497 -18.89 -8.72 1.71
CA GLY A 497 -17.64 -8.87 0.98
C GLY A 497 -17.00 -10.22 1.19
N TYR A 498 -15.75 -10.33 0.71
CA TYR A 498 -14.94 -11.53 0.92
C TYR A 498 -13.69 -11.20 1.73
N VAL A 499 -13.15 -12.21 2.45
CA VAL A 499 -11.92 -12.12 3.22
C VAL A 499 -11.05 -13.35 2.98
N TYR A 500 -9.76 -13.12 2.78
CA TYR A 500 -8.82 -14.18 2.41
C TYR A 500 -7.37 -13.74 2.72
N PRO A 501 -6.40 -14.69 2.74
CA PRO A 501 -4.99 -14.32 2.84
C PRO A 501 -4.52 -13.62 1.57
N ALA A 502 -3.75 -12.56 1.71
CA ALA A 502 -3.22 -11.82 0.57
C ALA A 502 -2.08 -12.57 -0.16
N THR A 503 -1.48 -13.57 0.51
CA THR A 503 -0.42 -14.44 -0.04
C THR A 503 -0.65 -15.89 0.36
N GLN A 504 -0.14 -16.84 -0.43
CA GLN A 504 -0.29 -18.27 -0.16
C GLN A 504 0.80 -18.83 0.75
N MET A 505 1.89 -18.09 0.94
CA MET A 505 3.04 -18.50 1.73
C MET A 505 3.75 -17.29 2.37
N PRO A 506 4.57 -17.50 3.40
CA PRO A 506 5.46 -16.46 3.91
C PRO A 506 6.43 -15.94 2.83
N PRO A 507 6.95 -14.71 2.96
CA PRO A 507 7.99 -14.21 2.07
C PRO A 507 9.17 -15.19 1.97
N PRO A 508 9.65 -15.53 0.75
CA PRO A 508 10.82 -16.39 0.58
C PRO A 508 12.12 -15.67 0.91
N ASP A 509 13.11 -16.43 1.40
CA ASP A 509 14.49 -15.96 1.57
C ASP A 509 15.19 -15.93 0.20
N GLU A 510 15.41 -14.73 -0.32
CA GLU A 510 16.01 -14.52 -1.64
C GLU A 510 17.55 -14.70 -1.66
N THR A 511 18.16 -14.96 -0.53
CA THR A 511 19.61 -15.25 -0.42
C THR A 511 19.91 -16.75 -0.49
N MET A 512 18.89 -17.60 -0.36
CA MET A 512 19.01 -19.05 -0.43
C MET A 512 19.15 -19.54 -1.88
N PRO A 513 19.75 -20.72 -2.11
CA PRO A 513 19.80 -21.34 -3.43
C PRO A 513 18.41 -21.54 -4.05
N GLN A 514 18.34 -21.54 -5.38
CA GLN A 514 17.05 -21.69 -6.09
C GLN A 514 16.29 -22.97 -5.74
N SER A 515 17.00 -24.06 -5.41
CA SER A 515 16.39 -25.30 -4.91
C SER A 515 15.58 -25.13 -3.63
N TYR A 516 15.83 -24.07 -2.87
CA TYR A 516 15.06 -23.77 -1.66
C TYR A 516 13.62 -23.33 -1.96
N ALA A 517 13.40 -22.61 -3.05
CA ALA A 517 12.07 -22.16 -3.44
C ALA A 517 11.15 -23.33 -3.86
N HIS A 518 11.75 -24.43 -4.30
CA HIS A 518 11.02 -25.65 -4.66
C HIS A 518 10.69 -26.54 -3.45
N THR A 519 11.22 -26.23 -2.25
CA THR A 519 10.92 -26.99 -1.04
C THR A 519 9.47 -26.76 -0.65
N GLY A 520 8.63 -27.73 -0.93
CA GLY A 520 7.26 -27.73 -0.51
C GLY A 520 6.22 -27.84 -1.63
N GLY A 521 6.60 -28.34 -2.79
CA GLY A 521 5.65 -28.75 -3.84
C GLY A 521 5.02 -27.62 -4.65
N ILE A 522 5.55 -26.39 -4.53
CA ILE A 522 5.21 -25.30 -5.44
C ILE A 522 6.26 -25.32 -6.55
N SER A 523 5.84 -25.57 -7.78
CA SER A 523 6.70 -25.40 -8.95
C SER A 523 6.83 -23.90 -9.23
N GLY A 524 8.03 -23.37 -9.12
CA GLY A 524 8.32 -21.97 -9.39
C GLY A 524 9.80 -21.70 -9.20
N THR A 525 10.27 -20.62 -9.78
CA THR A 525 11.64 -20.16 -9.58
C THR A 525 11.72 -19.25 -8.35
N ILE A 526 12.90 -19.12 -7.74
CA ILE A 526 13.13 -18.13 -6.65
C ILE A 526 12.86 -16.69 -7.10
N SER A 527 12.80 -16.45 -8.41
CA SER A 527 12.38 -15.17 -8.95
C SER A 527 10.94 -14.84 -8.65
N GLU A 528 10.14 -15.81 -8.22
CA GLU A 528 8.74 -15.66 -7.88
C GLU A 528 8.63 -15.41 -6.37
N GLY A 529 7.96 -14.33 -5.99
CA GLY A 529 7.79 -13.91 -4.59
C GLY A 529 6.87 -14.82 -3.79
N PRO A 530 6.17 -14.30 -2.76
CA PRO A 530 5.36 -15.12 -1.84
C PRO A 530 4.08 -15.68 -2.45
N HIS A 531 3.83 -15.53 -3.73
CA HIS A 531 2.66 -15.96 -4.49
C HIS A 531 1.31 -15.55 -3.92
N SER A 532 0.33 -15.39 -4.79
CA SER A 532 -1.01 -14.94 -4.43
C SER A 532 -2.03 -15.49 -5.40
N ASP A 533 -3.15 -16.01 -4.90
CA ASP A 533 -4.30 -16.41 -5.70
C ASP A 533 -5.36 -15.31 -5.77
N THR A 534 -4.94 -14.03 -5.75
CA THR A 534 -5.84 -12.88 -5.67
C THR A 534 -5.97 -12.07 -6.96
N SER A 535 -5.36 -12.52 -8.06
CA SER A 535 -5.40 -11.84 -9.37
C SER A 535 -6.81 -11.72 -9.97
N TRP A 536 -7.76 -12.52 -9.50
CA TRP A 536 -9.17 -12.38 -9.86
C TRP A 536 -9.74 -10.99 -9.52
N VAL A 537 -9.22 -10.33 -8.48
CA VAL A 537 -9.57 -8.94 -8.12
C VAL A 537 -9.27 -8.00 -9.29
N ASN A 538 -8.11 -8.16 -9.92
CA ASN A 538 -7.71 -7.36 -11.09
C ASN A 538 -8.59 -7.65 -12.32
N ILE A 539 -8.90 -8.91 -12.57
CA ILE A 539 -9.73 -9.30 -13.70
C ILE A 539 -11.14 -8.70 -13.56
N LEU A 540 -11.74 -8.82 -12.38
CA LEU A 540 -13.05 -8.25 -12.09
C LEU A 540 -13.02 -6.71 -12.01
N GLY A 541 -11.94 -6.13 -11.51
CA GLY A 541 -11.83 -4.70 -11.20
C GLY A 541 -12.63 -4.29 -9.98
N VAL A 542 -12.80 -5.22 -9.01
CA VAL A 542 -13.43 -4.96 -7.71
C VAL A 542 -12.42 -4.36 -6.73
N PRO A 543 -12.83 -3.52 -5.77
CA PRO A 543 -11.90 -2.95 -4.80
C PRO A 543 -11.45 -4.00 -3.79
N ALA A 544 -10.16 -3.92 -3.38
CA ALA A 544 -9.60 -4.75 -2.33
C ALA A 544 -8.61 -3.95 -1.48
N ILE A 545 -8.49 -4.32 -0.21
CA ILE A 545 -7.55 -3.73 0.73
C ILE A 545 -6.80 -4.82 1.47
N VAL A 546 -5.51 -4.65 1.62
CA VAL A 546 -4.69 -5.42 2.54
C VAL A 546 -4.43 -4.60 3.79
N VAL A 547 -4.62 -5.22 4.93
CA VAL A 547 -4.29 -4.67 6.25
C VAL A 547 -3.32 -5.60 6.98
N PRO A 548 -2.50 -5.09 7.90
CA PRO A 548 -1.68 -5.94 8.77
C PRO A 548 -2.54 -6.97 9.50
N GLY A 549 -2.31 -8.26 9.22
CA GLY A 549 -3.07 -9.38 9.79
C GLY A 549 -2.35 -10.12 10.92
N GLY A 550 -1.11 -9.72 11.22
CA GLY A 550 -0.26 -10.34 12.22
C GLY A 550 1.14 -10.66 11.69
N PHE A 551 1.80 -11.60 12.34
CA PHE A 551 3.16 -12.03 11.98
C PHE A 551 3.28 -13.54 11.98
N TYR A 552 4.12 -14.06 11.11
CA TYR A 552 4.58 -15.44 11.14
C TYR A 552 5.52 -15.68 12.33
N PRO A 553 5.72 -16.95 12.76
CA PRO A 553 6.63 -17.25 13.88
C PRO A 553 8.08 -16.79 13.69
N ASN A 554 8.51 -16.59 12.46
CA ASN A 554 9.85 -16.06 12.13
C ASN A 554 9.93 -14.53 12.15
N GLY A 555 8.86 -13.83 12.57
CA GLY A 555 8.81 -12.37 12.67
C GLY A 555 8.51 -11.64 11.36
N LEU A 556 8.25 -12.35 10.27
CA LEU A 556 7.84 -11.74 9.01
C LEU A 556 6.33 -11.42 9.03
N PRO A 557 5.89 -10.31 8.41
CA PRO A 557 4.50 -9.91 8.40
C PRO A 557 3.59 -10.84 7.60
N PHE A 558 2.33 -10.93 8.05
CA PHE A 558 1.19 -11.51 7.35
C PHE A 558 0.13 -10.43 7.10
N GLY A 559 -0.46 -10.42 5.91
CA GLY A 559 -1.54 -9.50 5.52
C GLY A 559 -2.88 -10.20 5.30
N LEU A 560 -3.93 -9.60 5.84
CA LEU A 560 -5.32 -9.97 5.59
C LEU A 560 -5.88 -9.13 4.45
N GLU A 561 -6.45 -9.76 3.43
CA GLU A 561 -7.09 -9.08 2.32
C GLU A 561 -8.61 -9.13 2.46
N ILE A 562 -9.27 -7.99 2.21
CA ILE A 562 -10.72 -7.84 2.20
C ILE A 562 -11.10 -7.23 0.85
N SER A 563 -12.15 -7.76 0.20
CA SER A 563 -12.71 -7.20 -1.03
C SER A 563 -14.20 -6.92 -0.91
N ALA A 564 -14.66 -5.96 -1.71
CA ALA A 564 -16.04 -5.51 -1.72
C ALA A 564 -16.60 -5.50 -3.16
N ARG A 565 -17.90 -5.26 -3.31
CA ARG A 565 -18.49 -4.95 -4.62
C ARG A 565 -17.84 -3.72 -5.24
N ARG A 566 -17.83 -3.65 -6.55
CA ARG A 566 -17.39 -2.47 -7.29
C ARG A 566 -18.10 -1.21 -6.76
N TRP A 567 -17.33 -0.14 -6.63
CA TRP A 567 -17.80 1.17 -6.16
C TRP A 567 -18.21 1.23 -4.69
N ARG A 568 -17.84 0.22 -3.89
CA ARG A 568 -18.02 0.22 -2.43
C ARG A 568 -16.70 0.51 -1.70
N ASP A 569 -15.88 1.36 -2.28
CA ASP A 569 -14.55 1.72 -1.79
C ASP A 569 -14.58 2.35 -0.39
N GLY A 570 -15.56 3.22 -0.11
CA GLY A 570 -15.73 3.82 1.20
C GLY A 570 -16.08 2.80 2.29
N ASP A 571 -17.00 1.87 2.02
CA ASP A 571 -17.35 0.80 2.97
C ASP A 571 -16.15 -0.08 3.27
N LEU A 572 -15.39 -0.45 2.24
CA LEU A 572 -14.19 -1.27 2.37
C LEU A 572 -13.15 -0.62 3.29
N LEU A 573 -12.90 0.69 3.11
CA LEU A 573 -12.03 1.46 4.01
C LEU A 573 -12.59 1.52 5.44
N GLY A 574 -13.90 1.66 5.59
CA GLY A 574 -14.57 1.62 6.90
C GLY A 574 -14.38 0.28 7.62
N TRP A 575 -14.50 -0.84 6.89
CA TRP A 575 -14.27 -2.19 7.46
C TRP A 575 -12.82 -2.39 7.86
N ALA A 576 -11.89 -2.00 7.00
CA ALA A 576 -10.47 -2.08 7.28
C ALA A 576 -10.06 -1.23 8.49
N PHE A 577 -10.61 -0.01 8.59
CA PHE A 577 -10.40 0.86 9.75
C PHE A 577 -10.92 0.23 11.03
N ALA A 578 -12.15 -0.31 11.03
CA ALA A 578 -12.72 -0.95 12.21
C ALA A 578 -11.89 -2.18 12.66
N TYR A 579 -11.33 -2.95 11.72
CA TYR A 579 -10.40 -4.04 12.00
C TYR A 579 -9.10 -3.53 12.63
N GLU A 580 -8.48 -2.51 12.04
CA GLU A 580 -7.25 -1.89 12.53
C GLU A 580 -7.39 -1.38 13.96
N GLN A 581 -8.53 -0.72 14.29
CA GLN A 581 -8.81 -0.18 15.62
C GLN A 581 -8.95 -1.25 16.72
N VAL A 582 -9.26 -2.48 16.36
CA VAL A 582 -9.40 -3.60 17.31
C VAL A 582 -8.11 -4.39 17.44
N THR A 583 -7.36 -4.54 16.36
CA THR A 583 -6.24 -5.49 16.30
C THR A 583 -4.88 -4.87 16.55
N HIS A 584 -4.64 -3.67 16.06
CA HIS A 584 -3.34 -2.98 16.15
C HIS A 584 -2.15 -3.88 15.77
N HIS A 585 -2.32 -4.71 14.73
CA HIS A 585 -1.32 -5.71 14.35
C HIS A 585 -0.01 -5.14 13.79
N ARG A 586 -0.02 -3.87 13.34
CA ARG A 586 1.20 -3.26 12.82
C ARG A 586 2.23 -3.06 13.94
N HIS A 587 3.44 -3.53 13.68
CA HIS A 587 4.63 -3.18 14.43
C HIS A 587 5.71 -2.69 13.44
N PRO A 588 6.40 -1.58 13.72
CA PRO A 588 7.50 -1.15 12.87
C PRO A 588 8.65 -2.16 12.93
N PRO A 589 9.46 -2.27 11.86
CA PRO A 589 10.63 -3.15 11.86
C PRO A 589 11.60 -2.80 12.99
N THR A 590 12.07 -3.79 13.75
CA THR A 590 12.96 -3.60 14.91
C THR A 590 14.24 -2.84 14.55
N LEU A 591 14.82 -3.13 13.39
CA LEU A 591 16.04 -2.46 12.93
C LEU A 591 15.83 -0.98 12.66
N VAL A 592 14.69 -0.61 12.09
CA VAL A 592 14.31 0.79 11.87
C VAL A 592 14.07 1.48 13.20
N GLN A 593 13.36 0.84 14.11
CA GLN A 593 12.99 1.33 15.43
C GLN A 593 14.20 1.60 16.32
N GLN A 594 15.16 0.66 16.35
CA GLN A 594 16.36 0.78 17.16
C GLN A 594 17.49 1.56 16.46
N GLY A 595 17.34 1.89 15.18
CA GLY A 595 18.40 2.46 14.36
C GLY A 595 19.59 1.51 14.15
N LEU A 596 19.41 0.24 14.50
CA LEU A 596 20.39 -0.81 14.31
C LEU A 596 20.21 -1.43 12.92
N LEU A 597 21.33 -1.71 12.29
CA LEU A 597 21.37 -2.43 11.03
C LEU A 597 22.16 -3.71 11.28
N PRO A 598 21.68 -4.87 10.83
CA PRO A 598 22.49 -6.06 10.89
C PRO A 598 23.77 -5.80 10.10
N ASN A 599 24.90 -6.32 10.60
CA ASN A 599 26.10 -6.42 9.78
C ASN A 599 25.72 -7.28 8.58
N MET A 600 25.67 -6.64 7.42
CA MET A 600 25.42 -7.33 6.15
C MET A 600 26.63 -8.20 5.85
N PRO A 601 26.44 -9.48 5.41
CA PRO A 601 27.52 -10.29 4.92
C PRO A 601 28.15 -9.72 3.66
#